data_0680f214832d4c4dbca07f2e92987f4d
#
_entry.id   0680f214832d4c4dbca07f2e92987f4d
#
_cell.length_a   1.000
_cell.length_b   1.000
_cell.length_c   1.000
_cell.angle_alpha   90.00
_cell.angle_beta   90.00
_cell.angle_gamma   90.00
#
_symmetry.space_group_name_H-M   'P 1'
#
loop_
_entity.id
_entity.type
_entity.pdbx_description
1 polymer ?
#
loop_
_entity_poly.entity_id
_entity_poly.type
_entity_poly.pdbx_seq_one_letter_code
_entity_poly.pdbx_strand_id
1 'polypeptide(L)'
;MLLYPGLIADSEEELEAAYKSIEVSGWLVNASGYDDPQIPLDIYDAIVDSGFLKEYYAYSYCPVMPVDVAIREQCNADPTFVDYSYEKQCEQITGSLLKKLEWGSYSTINMYGVNDLYADSLLSRLSESITWLDGYDASALRGEEMVCIVPEDSGAALGDEVQMILHRLWPEGTYKSGDKARVVAAFKVIGTHTLTSGIQYGSIYGSNYYAYCPLAAMRRALEGDKTFNFTVRNLSFTIGQCDRIDEFKQLLVDLQLNVNTTGVRAAVDDRIMIGTVSPIQKNIALLKGLHVFLYALVVLMGFLLCFLTARGRKQEYAVMRLLGESRAAVTMKAIVEQIILCAIGIGLGIVAMLIIPYKRADWFSADAVILVAACYLVGAASAALMSVRVDVMSILRDKE
;
A
#
# COMPACT_ATOMS: atom_id res chain seq x y z
N MET A 1 -6.94 -16.58 -32.72
CA MET A 1 -5.59 -16.03 -32.64
C MET A 1 -5.57 -14.51 -32.62
N LEU A 2 -6.14 -13.83 -33.59
CA LEU A 2 -6.10 -12.36 -33.69
C LEU A 2 -6.79 -11.63 -32.52
N LEU A 3 -7.78 -12.25 -31.85
CA LEU A 3 -8.47 -11.71 -30.66
C LEU A 3 -7.69 -11.92 -29.35
N TYR A 4 -6.66 -12.73 -29.37
CA TYR A 4 -6.00 -13.19 -28.15
C TYR A 4 -5.18 -12.09 -27.42
N PRO A 5 -4.44 -11.22 -28.12
CA PRO A 5 -3.77 -10.11 -27.48
C PRO A 5 -4.73 -9.15 -26.78
N GLY A 6 -5.92 -8.94 -27.35
CA GLY A 6 -6.95 -8.12 -26.73
C GLY A 6 -7.49 -8.70 -25.41
N LEU A 7 -7.68 -10.03 -25.35
CA LEU A 7 -8.08 -10.69 -24.10
C LEU A 7 -7.05 -10.52 -22.97
N ILE A 8 -5.78 -10.55 -23.33
CA ILE A 8 -4.70 -10.30 -22.35
C ILE A 8 -4.74 -8.84 -21.90
N ALA A 9 -4.87 -7.89 -22.83
CA ALA A 9 -4.94 -6.46 -22.52
C ALA A 9 -6.15 -6.11 -21.63
N ASP A 10 -7.31 -6.69 -21.90
CA ASP A 10 -8.52 -6.50 -21.07
C ASP A 10 -8.29 -7.05 -19.65
N SER A 11 -7.67 -8.22 -19.53
CA SER A 11 -7.38 -8.80 -18.22
C SER A 11 -6.30 -7.98 -17.46
N GLU A 12 -5.35 -7.37 -18.16
CA GLU A 12 -4.37 -6.46 -17.57
C GLU A 12 -5.01 -5.15 -17.11
N GLU A 13 -5.97 -4.61 -17.87
CA GLU A 13 -6.76 -3.44 -17.48
C GLU A 13 -7.65 -3.75 -16.26
N GLU A 14 -8.29 -4.93 -16.24
CA GLU A 14 -9.05 -5.40 -15.07
C GLU A 14 -8.17 -5.51 -13.82
N LEU A 15 -6.96 -6.00 -13.98
CA LEU A 15 -5.98 -6.08 -12.90
C LEU A 15 -5.59 -4.69 -12.37
N GLU A 16 -5.32 -3.74 -13.26
CA GLU A 16 -4.99 -2.36 -12.87
C GLU A 16 -6.18 -1.67 -12.17
N ALA A 17 -7.40 -1.88 -12.67
CA ALA A 17 -8.61 -1.39 -12.03
C ALA A 17 -8.81 -2.00 -10.64
N ALA A 18 -8.53 -3.31 -10.47
CA ALA A 18 -8.59 -3.98 -9.19
C ALA A 18 -7.59 -3.37 -8.18
N TYR A 19 -6.34 -3.13 -8.58
CA TYR A 19 -5.36 -2.47 -7.72
C TYR A 19 -5.77 -1.06 -7.29
N LYS A 20 -6.45 -0.30 -8.17
CA LYS A 20 -6.93 1.06 -7.85
C LYS A 20 -8.16 1.08 -6.95
N SER A 21 -8.97 0.03 -6.98
CA SER A 21 -10.23 -0.04 -6.22
C SER A 21 -10.10 -0.70 -4.86
N ILE A 22 -9.07 -1.49 -4.63
CA ILE A 22 -8.88 -2.23 -3.38
C ILE A 22 -8.03 -1.37 -2.42
N GLU A 23 -8.54 -1.22 -1.21
CA GLU A 23 -7.79 -0.64 -0.10
C GLU A 23 -7.28 -1.75 0.80
N VAL A 24 -6.00 -1.72 1.10
CA VAL A 24 -5.36 -2.65 2.04
C VAL A 24 -5.02 -1.89 3.31
N SER A 25 -5.60 -2.32 4.41
CA SER A 25 -5.35 -1.75 5.72
C SER A 25 -4.35 -2.58 6.51
N GLY A 26 -3.64 -1.92 7.42
CA GLY A 26 -2.74 -2.58 8.34
C GLY A 26 -2.60 -1.81 9.64
N TRP A 27 -2.07 -2.48 10.64
CA TRP A 27 -1.81 -1.89 11.95
C TRP A 27 -0.66 -2.61 12.64
N LEU A 28 -0.02 -1.93 13.57
CA LEU A 28 0.98 -2.51 14.44
C LEU A 28 0.34 -2.97 15.74
N VAL A 29 0.71 -4.17 16.18
CA VAL A 29 0.23 -4.79 17.42
C VAL A 29 1.39 -5.17 18.31
N ASN A 30 1.14 -5.25 19.61
CA ASN A 30 2.09 -5.85 20.53
C ASN A 30 2.25 -7.35 20.20
N ALA A 31 3.47 -7.83 20.16
CA ALA A 31 3.76 -9.24 19.88
C ALA A 31 3.19 -10.20 20.92
N SER A 32 2.98 -9.74 22.18
CA SER A 32 2.33 -10.48 23.25
C SER A 32 0.79 -10.51 23.14
N GLY A 33 0.21 -9.57 22.38
CA GLY A 33 -1.24 -9.47 22.13
C GLY A 33 -2.09 -8.89 23.27
N TYR A 34 -1.47 -8.44 24.37
CA TYR A 34 -2.22 -8.00 25.58
C TYR A 34 -2.19 -6.50 25.84
N ASP A 35 -1.19 -5.76 25.36
CA ASP A 35 -1.01 -4.34 25.64
C ASP A 35 -0.86 -3.54 24.33
N ASP A 36 -1.01 -2.22 24.45
CA ASP A 36 -0.68 -1.30 23.37
C ASP A 36 0.76 -1.51 22.91
N PRO A 37 1.03 -1.52 21.60
CA PRO A 37 2.39 -1.64 21.12
C PRO A 37 3.21 -0.42 21.54
N GLN A 38 4.47 -0.64 21.89
CA GLN A 38 5.45 0.44 22.09
C GLN A 38 6.32 0.51 20.83
N ILE A 39 5.86 1.27 19.86
CA ILE A 39 6.50 1.38 18.54
C ILE A 39 7.68 2.34 18.67
N PRO A 40 8.93 1.88 18.47
CA PRO A 40 10.10 2.75 18.41
C PRO A 40 9.98 3.78 17.29
N LEU A 41 10.53 4.96 17.48
CA LEU A 41 10.43 6.06 16.51
C LEU A 41 11.10 5.75 15.16
N ASP A 42 12.20 5.03 15.17
CA ASP A 42 12.89 4.60 13.95
C ASP A 42 12.00 3.70 13.07
N ILE A 43 11.24 2.80 13.69
CA ILE A 43 10.26 1.96 13.00
C ILE A 43 9.08 2.82 12.50
N TYR A 44 8.56 3.70 13.36
CA TYR A 44 7.46 4.59 12.99
C TYR A 44 7.84 5.48 11.79
N ASP A 45 8.97 6.18 11.89
CA ASP A 45 9.46 7.07 10.83
C ASP A 45 9.72 6.27 9.53
N ALA A 46 10.34 5.09 9.61
CA ALA A 46 10.61 4.26 8.44
C ALA A 46 9.32 3.84 7.69
N ILE A 47 8.23 3.57 8.42
CA ILE A 47 6.96 3.20 7.80
C ILE A 47 6.26 4.44 7.23
N VAL A 48 6.19 5.54 7.98
CA VAL A 48 5.48 6.76 7.58
C VAL A 48 6.17 7.42 6.38
N ASP A 49 7.50 7.50 6.40
CA ASP A 49 8.30 8.13 5.34
C ASP A 49 8.53 7.21 4.12
N SER A 50 8.06 5.97 4.18
CA SER A 50 8.23 4.97 3.10
C SER A 50 7.58 5.35 1.78
N GLY A 51 6.57 6.22 1.80
CA GLY A 51 5.78 6.63 0.64
C GLY A 51 4.75 5.58 0.17
N PHE A 52 4.57 4.46 0.88
CA PHE A 52 3.55 3.46 0.55
C PHE A 52 2.17 3.79 1.09
N LEU A 53 2.09 4.62 2.15
CA LEU A 53 0.85 4.91 2.85
C LEU A 53 0.02 5.95 2.10
N LYS A 54 -1.27 5.71 1.98
CA LYS A 54 -2.28 6.68 1.53
C LYS A 54 -2.72 7.57 2.68
N GLU A 55 -3.02 6.92 3.79
CA GLU A 55 -3.47 7.53 5.03
C GLU A 55 -2.95 6.72 6.20
N TYR A 56 -2.70 7.38 7.32
CA TYR A 56 -2.34 6.69 8.55
C TYR A 56 -2.87 7.44 9.76
N TYR A 57 -3.15 6.68 10.80
CA TYR A 57 -3.51 7.17 12.11
C TYR A 57 -2.50 6.66 13.14
N ALA A 58 -1.98 7.60 13.91
CA ALA A 58 -1.02 7.29 14.96
C ALA A 58 -1.36 8.08 16.22
N TYR A 59 -1.20 7.47 17.37
CA TYR A 59 -1.24 8.18 18.63
C TYR A 59 -0.14 7.71 19.59
N SER A 60 0.17 8.61 20.49
CA SER A 60 0.87 8.31 21.73
C SER A 60 0.14 9.02 22.86
N TYR A 61 0.42 8.65 24.08
CA TYR A 61 -0.10 9.37 25.24
C TYR A 61 0.94 9.47 26.34
N CYS A 62 0.81 10.52 27.14
CA CYS A 62 1.57 10.66 28.35
C CYS A 62 0.68 11.27 29.44
N PRO A 63 0.90 10.97 30.73
CA PRO A 63 0.28 11.70 31.80
C PRO A 63 0.77 13.13 31.80
N VAL A 64 -0.17 14.04 32.00
CA VAL A 64 0.12 15.47 32.18
C VAL A 64 -0.53 15.96 33.46
N MET A 65 0.09 16.94 34.08
CA MET A 65 -0.50 17.66 35.22
C MET A 65 -0.32 19.15 35.01
N PRO A 66 -1.27 19.96 35.48
CA PRO A 66 -1.05 21.40 35.56
C PRO A 66 0.13 21.72 36.49
N VAL A 67 0.88 22.75 36.16
CA VAL A 67 2.08 23.11 36.93
C VAL A 67 1.79 23.33 38.41
N ASP A 68 0.66 23.96 38.72
CA ASP A 68 0.27 24.25 40.09
C ASP A 68 -0.06 23.02 40.96
N VAL A 69 -0.58 21.94 40.33
CA VAL A 69 -0.81 20.66 41.04
C VAL A 69 0.52 20.00 41.40
N ALA A 70 1.47 19.97 40.44
CA ALA A 70 2.78 19.39 40.69
C ALA A 70 3.53 20.08 41.82
N ILE A 71 3.45 21.40 41.87
CA ILE A 71 4.09 22.17 42.96
C ILE A 71 3.43 21.84 44.31
N ARG A 72 2.10 21.72 44.35
CA ARG A 72 1.40 21.34 45.58
C ARG A 72 1.75 19.93 46.05
N GLU A 73 1.86 18.99 45.17
CA GLU A 73 2.31 17.61 45.48
C GLU A 73 3.73 17.61 46.03
N GLN A 74 4.63 18.39 45.44
CA GLN A 74 6.02 18.50 45.90
C GLN A 74 6.10 19.14 47.28
N CYS A 75 5.30 20.19 47.54
CA CYS A 75 5.21 20.80 48.88
C CYS A 75 4.68 19.82 49.93
N ASN A 76 3.74 18.93 49.55
CA ASN A 76 3.23 17.88 50.43
C ASN A 76 4.23 16.77 50.70
N ALA A 77 5.11 16.47 49.74
CA ALA A 77 6.14 15.43 49.88
C ALA A 77 7.38 15.89 50.66
N ASP A 78 7.68 17.18 50.62
CA ASP A 78 8.84 17.77 51.30
C ASP A 78 8.43 18.99 52.14
N PRO A 79 8.25 18.82 53.46
CA PRO A 79 7.87 19.91 54.36
C PRO A 79 8.88 21.06 54.40
N THR A 80 10.11 20.86 53.98
CA THR A 80 11.13 21.93 53.89
C THR A 80 10.89 22.90 52.75
N PHE A 81 10.01 22.56 51.80
CA PHE A 81 9.59 23.39 50.66
C PHE A 81 8.70 24.56 51.05
N VAL A 82 8.34 24.70 52.32
CA VAL A 82 7.36 25.68 52.85
C VAL A 82 7.77 27.15 52.73
N ASP A 83 9.07 27.42 52.46
CA ASP A 83 9.60 28.79 52.43
C ASP A 83 9.44 29.54 51.10
N TYR A 84 8.89 28.89 50.07
CA TYR A 84 8.63 29.52 48.78
C TYR A 84 7.13 29.73 48.61
N SER A 85 6.73 30.96 48.33
CA SER A 85 5.35 31.20 47.93
C SER A 85 5.07 30.39 46.63
N TYR A 86 3.90 29.76 46.60
CA TYR A 86 3.41 28.99 45.41
C TYR A 86 3.61 29.74 44.08
N GLU A 87 3.38 31.04 44.07
CA GLU A 87 3.57 31.93 42.93
C GLU A 87 5.01 32.01 42.44
N LYS A 88 5.96 32.13 43.38
CA LYS A 88 7.42 32.16 43.03
C LYS A 88 7.94 30.84 42.48
N GLN A 89 7.40 29.73 42.94
CA GLN A 89 7.77 28.43 42.41
C GLN A 89 7.21 28.21 41.00
N CYS A 90 5.99 28.62 40.75
CA CYS A 90 5.42 28.65 39.40
C CYS A 90 6.31 29.50 38.47
N GLU A 91 6.70 30.68 38.91
CA GLU A 91 7.55 31.61 38.18
C GLU A 91 8.96 31.06 37.91
N GLN A 92 9.54 30.32 38.85
CA GLN A 92 10.83 29.65 38.69
C GLN A 92 10.75 28.47 37.70
N ILE A 93 9.69 27.71 37.74
CA ILE A 93 9.52 26.53 36.85
C ILE A 93 9.16 26.97 35.44
N THR A 94 8.37 28.03 35.30
CA THR A 94 7.72 28.40 34.02
C THR A 94 8.28 29.67 33.40
N GLY A 95 8.99 30.50 34.16
CA GLY A 95 9.44 31.82 33.72
C GLY A 95 8.32 32.82 33.43
N SER A 96 7.04 32.41 33.57
CA SER A 96 5.86 33.26 33.39
C SER A 96 4.66 32.73 34.15
N LEU A 97 3.78 33.64 34.55
CA LEU A 97 2.48 33.33 35.15
C LEU A 97 1.51 32.87 34.03
N LEU A 98 1.54 31.61 33.69
CA LEU A 98 0.58 31.04 32.77
C LEU A 98 -0.68 30.57 33.48
N LYS A 99 -1.79 30.52 32.73
CA LYS A 99 -3.08 30.20 33.27
C LYS A 99 -3.15 28.80 33.84
N LYS A 100 -3.74 28.66 35.01
CA LYS A 100 -3.97 27.38 35.68
C LYS A 100 -5.03 26.57 34.97
N LEU A 101 -4.80 25.25 34.88
CA LEU A 101 -5.80 24.29 34.48
C LEU A 101 -6.40 23.61 35.70
N GLU A 102 -7.71 23.48 35.70
CA GLU A 102 -8.44 22.76 36.73
C GLU A 102 -9.00 21.45 36.16
N TRP A 103 -8.39 20.34 36.58
CA TRP A 103 -8.81 19.00 36.17
C TRP A 103 -9.88 18.39 37.08
N GLY A 104 -10.71 19.19 37.69
CA GLY A 104 -11.68 18.71 38.69
C GLY A 104 -11.01 18.09 39.90
N SER A 105 -11.33 16.83 40.21
CA SER A 105 -10.74 16.11 41.37
C SER A 105 -9.41 15.40 41.02
N TYR A 106 -8.94 15.49 39.80
CA TYR A 106 -7.76 14.72 39.33
C TYR A 106 -6.50 15.57 39.32
N SER A 107 -5.42 15.01 39.86
CA SER A 107 -4.09 15.66 39.82
C SER A 107 -3.40 15.46 38.49
N THR A 108 -3.73 14.39 37.77
CA THR A 108 -3.15 14.05 36.46
C THR A 108 -4.22 13.57 35.51
N ILE A 109 -4.06 13.90 34.24
CA ILE A 109 -4.84 13.35 33.13
C ILE A 109 -3.92 12.81 32.05
N ASN A 110 -4.45 12.08 31.10
CA ASN A 110 -3.68 11.67 29.91
C ASN A 110 -3.85 12.70 28.79
N MET A 111 -2.73 13.14 28.23
CA MET A 111 -2.69 13.87 26.97
C MET A 111 -2.39 12.90 25.85
N TYR A 112 -3.22 12.91 24.83
CA TYR A 112 -3.06 12.14 23.61
C TYR A 112 -2.43 13.01 22.52
N GLY A 113 -1.26 12.65 22.05
CA GLY A 113 -0.69 13.17 20.82
C GLY A 113 -1.25 12.37 19.67
N VAL A 114 -1.98 13.02 18.76
CA VAL A 114 -2.65 12.39 17.61
C VAL A 114 -2.28 13.12 16.33
N ASN A 115 -2.31 12.43 15.21
CA ASN A 115 -2.11 13.05 13.91
C ASN A 115 -3.41 13.24 13.12
N ASP A 116 -4.50 12.56 13.50
CA ASP A 116 -5.78 12.68 12.84
C ASP A 116 -6.93 12.31 13.80
N LEU A 117 -7.97 13.14 13.86
CA LEU A 117 -9.17 12.86 14.64
C LEU A 117 -10.20 12.00 13.89
N TYR A 118 -10.12 11.96 12.56
CA TYR A 118 -11.16 11.31 11.75
C TYR A 118 -10.85 9.84 11.43
N ALA A 119 -9.61 9.42 11.60
CA ALA A 119 -9.19 8.07 11.28
C ALA A 119 -9.66 7.01 12.28
N ASP A 120 -10.04 7.42 13.50
CA ASP A 120 -10.59 6.53 14.52
C ASP A 120 -12.05 6.88 14.83
N SER A 121 -12.90 5.86 14.89
CA SER A 121 -14.34 6.03 15.16
C SER A 121 -14.66 6.67 16.54
N LEU A 122 -13.77 6.54 17.51
CA LEU A 122 -13.92 7.15 18.82
C LEU A 122 -13.50 8.62 18.79
N LEU A 123 -12.42 8.94 18.09
CA LEU A 123 -11.95 10.30 17.93
C LEU A 123 -12.80 11.10 16.95
N SER A 124 -13.42 10.46 15.96
CA SER A 124 -14.39 11.12 15.09
C SER A 124 -15.60 11.63 15.86
N ARG A 125 -16.04 10.92 16.90
CA ARG A 125 -17.10 11.40 17.82
C ARG A 125 -16.65 12.58 18.66
N LEU A 126 -15.36 12.65 19.02
CA LEU A 126 -14.79 13.81 19.68
C LEU A 126 -14.87 15.05 18.78
N SER A 127 -14.62 14.92 17.48
CA SER A 127 -14.65 16.04 16.54
C SER A 127 -15.99 16.79 16.52
N GLU A 128 -17.10 16.08 16.76
CA GLU A 128 -18.44 16.66 16.83
C GLU A 128 -18.67 17.48 18.12
N SER A 129 -17.87 17.25 19.16
CA SER A 129 -17.99 17.91 20.48
C SER A 129 -16.95 19.00 20.71
N ILE A 130 -16.08 19.27 19.73
CA ILE A 130 -15.02 20.27 19.87
C ILE A 130 -15.55 21.64 19.45
N THR A 131 -15.37 22.62 20.34
CA THR A 131 -15.51 24.04 20.02
C THR A 131 -14.13 24.59 19.68
N TRP A 132 -13.93 25.02 18.44
CA TRP A 132 -12.66 25.50 17.93
C TRP A 132 -12.45 26.99 18.11
N LEU A 133 -11.20 27.38 18.29
CA LEU A 133 -10.76 28.78 18.18
C LEU A 133 -10.82 29.21 16.70
N ASP A 134 -11.23 30.45 16.44
CA ASP A 134 -11.30 31.00 15.09
C ASP A 134 -9.98 30.81 14.33
N GLY A 135 -10.06 30.23 13.14
CA GLY A 135 -8.92 29.94 12.29
C GLY A 135 -8.23 28.58 12.55
N TYR A 136 -8.73 27.79 13.48
CA TYR A 136 -8.25 26.43 13.74
C TYR A 136 -9.34 25.38 13.47
N ASP A 137 -8.90 24.22 13.04
CA ASP A 137 -9.74 23.04 12.85
C ASP A 137 -8.91 21.76 13.12
N ALA A 138 -9.48 20.60 12.82
CA ALA A 138 -8.83 19.30 13.04
C ALA A 138 -7.49 19.14 12.28
N SER A 139 -7.26 19.92 11.23
CA SER A 139 -6.01 19.86 10.46
C SER A 139 -4.79 20.35 11.28
N ALA A 140 -5.02 21.16 12.29
CA ALA A 140 -3.97 21.62 13.19
C ALA A 140 -3.25 20.45 13.91
N LEU A 141 -3.94 19.32 14.11
CA LEU A 141 -3.35 18.13 14.73
C LEU A 141 -2.35 17.38 13.84
N ARG A 142 -2.37 17.66 12.54
CA ARG A 142 -1.35 17.14 11.59
C ARG A 142 -0.08 17.97 11.58
N GLY A 143 -0.10 19.12 12.23
CA GLY A 143 1.03 20.05 12.29
C GLY A 143 1.97 19.76 13.46
N GLU A 144 2.97 20.65 13.59
CA GLU A 144 3.99 20.60 14.64
C GLU A 144 3.79 21.72 15.68
N GLU A 145 2.75 22.51 15.55
CA GLU A 145 2.49 23.64 16.44
C GLU A 145 2.16 23.14 17.84
N MET A 146 2.67 23.84 18.87
CA MET A 146 2.39 23.52 20.27
C MET A 146 0.99 23.99 20.66
N VAL A 147 0.00 23.24 20.24
CA VAL A 147 -1.43 23.52 20.46
C VAL A 147 -2.10 22.36 21.18
N CYS A 148 -3.20 22.63 21.86
CA CYS A 148 -3.94 21.58 22.55
C CYS A 148 -5.45 21.80 22.51
N ILE A 149 -6.18 20.72 22.70
CA ILE A 149 -7.60 20.65 22.93
C ILE A 149 -7.79 20.12 24.35
N VAL A 150 -8.54 20.82 25.15
CA VAL A 150 -8.73 20.50 26.58
C VAL A 150 -10.22 20.34 26.90
N PRO A 151 -10.58 19.68 28.02
CA PRO A 151 -11.97 19.67 28.50
C PRO A 151 -12.49 21.08 28.73
N GLU A 152 -13.77 21.31 28.42
CA GLU A 152 -14.42 22.62 28.61
C GLU A 152 -14.41 23.09 30.09
N ASP A 153 -14.52 22.14 31.01
CA ASP A 153 -14.46 22.37 32.46
C ASP A 153 -13.03 22.50 33.02
N SER A 154 -12.02 22.47 32.15
CA SER A 154 -10.61 22.66 32.55
C SER A 154 -10.27 24.08 33.03
N GLY A 155 -11.20 25.02 32.97
CA GLY A 155 -10.97 26.42 33.33
C GLY A 155 -10.13 27.21 32.33
N ALA A 156 -9.62 26.62 31.26
CA ALA A 156 -8.91 27.30 30.19
C ALA A 156 -9.88 27.82 29.13
N ALA A 157 -9.67 29.01 28.62
CA ALA A 157 -10.43 29.57 27.52
C ALA A 157 -9.69 29.35 26.18
N LEU A 158 -10.45 29.40 25.09
CA LEU A 158 -9.88 29.37 23.75
C LEU A 158 -8.89 30.53 23.56
N GLY A 159 -7.72 30.21 23.03
CA GLY A 159 -6.62 31.15 22.82
C GLY A 159 -5.68 31.32 24.01
N ASP A 160 -6.00 30.77 25.18
CA ASP A 160 -5.10 30.78 26.33
C ASP A 160 -3.83 29.97 26.04
N GLU A 161 -2.73 30.39 26.63
CA GLU A 161 -1.51 29.60 26.73
C GLU A 161 -1.47 28.96 28.12
N VAL A 162 -1.33 27.61 28.11
CA VAL A 162 -1.35 26.80 29.33
C VAL A 162 -0.05 26.03 29.46
N GLN A 163 0.47 25.95 30.68
CA GLN A 163 1.64 25.11 30.94
C GLN A 163 1.25 23.81 31.59
N MET A 164 1.83 22.74 31.03
CA MET A 164 1.63 21.37 31.49
C MET A 164 2.97 20.71 31.73
N ILE A 165 3.03 19.90 32.76
CA ILE A 165 4.13 18.98 33.00
C ILE A 165 3.79 17.67 32.35
N LEU A 166 4.57 17.30 31.34
CA LEU A 166 4.47 16.01 30.66
C LEU A 166 5.40 15.02 31.34
N HIS A 167 4.91 13.83 31.62
CA HIS A 167 5.72 12.75 32.20
C HIS A 167 6.27 11.87 31.09
N ARG A 168 7.59 11.77 31.03
CA ARG A 168 8.28 10.82 30.15
C ARG A 168 8.10 9.40 30.65
N LEU A 169 7.89 8.49 29.72
CA LEU A 169 7.91 7.05 29.99
C LEU A 169 9.34 6.52 29.91
N TRP A 170 9.70 5.64 30.84
CA TRP A 170 10.91 4.87 30.72
C TRP A 170 10.78 3.84 29.58
N PRO A 171 11.90 3.37 29.01
CA PRO A 171 11.85 2.35 27.93
C PRO A 171 11.05 1.10 28.29
N GLU A 172 10.95 0.79 29.58
CA GLU A 172 10.21 -0.35 30.11
C GLU A 172 8.68 -0.09 30.22
N GLY A 173 8.22 1.09 29.81
CA GLY A 173 6.78 1.46 29.88
C GLY A 173 6.30 1.88 31.27
N THR A 174 7.20 2.02 32.24
CA THR A 174 6.87 2.39 33.62
C THR A 174 7.12 3.88 33.88
N TYR A 175 6.33 4.47 34.79
CA TYR A 175 6.56 5.82 35.30
C TYR A 175 7.47 5.73 36.51
N LYS A 176 8.65 6.34 36.46
CA LYS A 176 9.49 6.54 37.64
C LYS A 176 9.45 8.02 38.01
N SER A 177 9.29 8.29 39.28
CA SER A 177 9.43 9.64 39.84
C SER A 177 10.87 10.09 39.78
N GLY A 178 11.14 11.27 39.24
CA GLY A 178 12.44 11.92 39.18
C GLY A 178 12.39 13.17 38.32
N ASP A 179 13.19 14.17 38.63
CA ASP A 179 13.18 15.47 37.93
C ASP A 179 13.43 15.36 36.42
N LYS A 180 14.19 14.37 35.99
CA LYS A 180 14.46 14.11 34.55
C LYS A 180 13.29 13.49 33.79
N ALA A 181 12.34 12.88 34.49
CA ALA A 181 11.17 12.29 33.90
C ALA A 181 10.05 13.29 33.56
N ARG A 182 10.24 14.54 33.96
CA ARG A 182 9.23 15.60 33.80
C ARG A 182 9.76 16.68 32.85
N VAL A 183 8.87 17.11 31.95
CA VAL A 183 9.13 18.19 31.00
C VAL A 183 7.99 19.18 31.10
N VAL A 184 8.32 20.46 31.25
CA VAL A 184 7.33 21.55 31.18
C VAL A 184 7.22 22.00 29.76
N ALA A 185 6.01 22.00 29.21
CA ALA A 185 5.71 22.51 27.88
C ALA A 185 4.49 23.43 27.92
N ALA A 186 4.54 24.51 27.14
CA ALA A 186 3.45 25.43 26.97
C ALA A 186 2.68 25.09 25.70
N PHE A 187 1.36 25.05 25.80
CA PHE A 187 0.45 24.77 24.70
C PHE A 187 -0.59 25.89 24.59
N LYS A 188 -0.90 26.29 23.36
CA LYS A 188 -2.01 27.19 23.09
C LYS A 188 -3.30 26.39 22.98
N VAL A 189 -4.33 26.79 23.69
CA VAL A 189 -5.65 26.14 23.64
C VAL A 189 -6.36 26.55 22.36
N ILE A 190 -6.50 25.63 21.42
CA ILE A 190 -7.18 25.85 20.14
C ILE A 190 -8.55 25.19 20.06
N GLY A 191 -8.90 24.38 21.05
CA GLY A 191 -10.19 23.73 21.12
C GLY A 191 -10.56 23.32 22.53
N THR A 192 -11.86 23.30 22.82
CA THR A 192 -12.42 22.71 24.05
C THR A 192 -13.41 21.61 23.67
N HIS A 193 -13.53 20.57 24.49
CA HIS A 193 -14.48 19.48 24.26
C HIS A 193 -15.30 19.15 25.50
N THR A 194 -16.51 18.64 25.28
CA THR A 194 -17.47 18.28 26.34
C THR A 194 -17.51 16.78 26.65
N LEU A 195 -16.72 15.96 26.01
CA LEU A 195 -16.74 14.50 26.17
C LEU A 195 -16.17 14.11 27.54
N THR A 196 -17.09 13.82 28.48
CA THR A 196 -16.74 13.41 29.85
C THR A 196 -16.83 11.92 30.09
N SER A 197 -17.43 11.13 29.17
CA SER A 197 -17.61 9.68 29.40
C SER A 197 -17.79 8.92 28.10
N GLY A 198 -17.04 7.81 27.96
CA GLY A 198 -17.25 6.82 26.90
C GLY A 198 -16.01 6.37 26.16
N ILE A 199 -14.89 7.06 26.24
CA ILE A 199 -13.62 6.59 25.71
C ILE A 199 -12.87 5.88 26.84
N GLN A 200 -13.27 4.64 27.11
CA GLN A 200 -12.48 3.73 27.95
C GLN A 200 -11.33 3.14 27.10
N TYR A 201 -10.32 3.93 26.83
CA TYR A 201 -9.00 3.35 26.58
C TYR A 201 -8.47 2.95 27.95
N GLY A 202 -8.46 1.66 28.26
CA GLY A 202 -7.79 0.96 29.34
C GLY A 202 -7.08 1.76 30.43
N SER A 203 -7.72 2.78 30.95
CA SER A 203 -7.12 3.69 31.93
C SER A 203 -7.02 2.96 33.26
N ILE A 204 -5.80 2.64 33.66
CA ILE A 204 -5.45 2.16 35.00
C ILE A 204 -5.86 3.19 36.07
N TYR A 205 -6.18 4.43 35.70
CA TYR A 205 -6.44 5.55 36.61
C TYR A 205 -7.80 6.23 36.46
N GLY A 206 -8.78 5.62 35.82
CA GLY A 206 -10.20 6.01 35.95
C GLY A 206 -10.57 7.49 35.67
N SER A 207 -9.68 8.30 35.10
CA SER A 207 -10.00 9.69 34.78
C SER A 207 -10.71 9.81 33.43
N ASN A 208 -11.88 10.46 33.43
CA ASN A 208 -12.66 10.72 32.24
C ASN A 208 -12.20 11.99 31.50
N TYR A 209 -11.08 12.58 31.91
CA TYR A 209 -10.55 13.81 31.35
C TYR A 209 -9.33 13.52 30.48
N TYR A 210 -9.42 13.92 29.23
CA TYR A 210 -8.34 13.78 28.26
C TYR A 210 -8.04 15.12 27.60
N ALA A 211 -6.76 15.40 27.37
CA ALA A 211 -6.34 16.47 26.48
C ALA A 211 -5.78 15.88 25.20
N TYR A 212 -5.80 16.64 24.12
CA TYR A 212 -5.28 16.23 22.83
C TYR A 212 -4.31 17.28 22.29
N CYS A 213 -3.28 16.84 21.59
CA CYS A 213 -2.33 17.72 20.91
C CYS A 213 -1.81 17.05 19.63
N PRO A 214 -1.12 17.76 18.73
CA PRO A 214 -0.44 17.14 17.61
C PRO A 214 0.60 16.11 18.10
N LEU A 215 0.66 14.93 17.46
CA LEU A 215 1.64 13.89 17.79
C LEU A 215 3.07 14.42 17.64
N ALA A 216 3.34 15.21 16.60
CA ALA A 216 4.64 15.81 16.35
C ALA A 216 5.01 16.84 17.42
N ALA A 217 4.06 17.62 17.91
CA ALA A 217 4.28 18.55 19.04
C ALA A 217 4.61 17.81 20.33
N MET A 218 3.89 16.74 20.64
CA MET A 218 4.18 15.86 21.79
C MET A 218 5.57 15.24 21.69
N ARG A 219 5.90 14.68 20.51
CA ARG A 219 7.23 14.15 20.23
C ARG A 219 8.31 15.19 20.52
N ARG A 220 8.18 16.39 19.95
CA ARG A 220 9.14 17.50 20.16
C ARG A 220 9.28 17.89 21.61
N ALA A 221 8.19 17.90 22.37
CA ALA A 221 8.22 18.23 23.80
C ALA A 221 8.93 17.16 24.63
N LEU A 222 8.76 15.88 24.29
CA LEU A 222 9.28 14.75 25.06
C LEU A 222 10.67 14.29 24.59
N GLU A 223 11.05 14.54 23.35
CA GLU A 223 12.41 14.32 22.84
C GLU A 223 13.37 15.31 23.48
N GLY A 224 14.60 14.91 23.71
CA GLY A 224 15.67 15.79 24.22
C GLY A 224 16.56 15.14 25.26
N ASP A 225 16.12 14.09 25.92
CA ASP A 225 16.94 13.29 26.79
C ASP A 225 17.02 11.85 26.29
N LYS A 226 18.21 11.41 25.88
CA LYS A 226 18.44 10.05 25.35
C LYS A 226 18.17 8.93 26.37
N THR A 227 17.92 9.29 27.62
CA THR A 227 17.56 8.33 28.68
C THR A 227 16.11 7.87 28.56
N PHE A 228 15.27 8.63 27.85
CA PHE A 228 13.85 8.34 27.68
C PHE A 228 13.54 8.14 26.19
N ASN A 229 12.87 7.07 25.88
CA ASN A 229 12.42 6.82 24.52
C ASN A 229 10.98 7.25 24.38
N PHE A 230 10.72 8.18 23.46
CA PHE A 230 9.37 8.40 23.00
C PHE A 230 8.96 7.22 22.12
N THR A 231 7.78 6.66 22.37
CA THR A 231 7.23 5.56 21.57
C THR A 231 5.84 5.92 21.12
N VAL A 232 5.50 5.52 19.90
CA VAL A 232 4.14 5.61 19.39
C VAL A 232 3.37 4.39 19.89
N ARG A 233 2.11 4.60 20.33
CA ARG A 233 1.27 3.56 20.96
C ARG A 233 0.31 2.91 19.97
N ASN A 234 0.06 3.54 18.87
CA ASN A 234 -0.73 2.97 17.79
C ASN A 234 -0.22 3.49 16.45
N LEU A 235 -0.21 2.62 15.48
CA LEU A 235 -0.06 2.98 14.08
C LEU A 235 -0.97 2.07 13.28
N SER A 236 -2.02 2.63 12.73
CA SER A 236 -2.88 2.02 11.72
C SER A 236 -2.75 2.79 10.42
N PHE A 237 -2.84 2.11 9.30
CA PHE A 237 -2.58 2.71 8.01
C PHE A 237 -3.36 2.03 6.88
N THR A 238 -3.54 2.77 5.80
CA THR A 238 -4.08 2.28 4.53
C THR A 238 -3.00 2.43 3.46
N ILE A 239 -2.77 1.37 2.69
CA ILE A 239 -1.77 1.34 1.63
C ILE A 239 -2.35 1.97 0.38
N GLY A 240 -1.63 2.95 -0.19
CA GLY A 240 -2.06 3.65 -1.40
C GLY A 240 -1.64 2.99 -2.71
N GLN A 241 -0.58 2.19 -2.67
CA GLN A 241 0.02 1.54 -3.84
C GLN A 241 -0.07 0.03 -3.69
N CYS A 242 -1.27 -0.53 -3.90
CA CYS A 242 -1.53 -1.96 -3.73
C CYS A 242 -0.78 -2.85 -4.73
N ASP A 243 -0.37 -2.32 -5.88
CA ASP A 243 0.50 -2.98 -6.85
C ASP A 243 1.92 -3.24 -6.33
N ARG A 244 2.37 -2.43 -5.36
CA ARG A 244 3.69 -2.53 -4.71
C ARG A 244 3.63 -3.11 -3.30
N ILE A 245 2.55 -3.79 -2.94
CA ILE A 245 2.35 -4.33 -1.59
C ILE A 245 3.46 -5.30 -1.17
N ASP A 246 4.03 -6.04 -2.11
CA ASP A 246 5.12 -6.98 -1.81
C ASP A 246 6.41 -6.24 -1.41
N GLU A 247 6.67 -5.06 -1.98
CA GLU A 247 7.78 -4.19 -1.56
C GLU A 247 7.54 -3.65 -0.14
N PHE A 248 6.30 -3.23 0.16
CA PHE A 248 5.94 -2.80 1.51
C PHE A 248 6.07 -3.95 2.53
N LYS A 249 5.62 -5.16 2.20
CA LYS A 249 5.81 -6.33 3.06
C LYS A 249 7.29 -6.65 3.28
N GLN A 250 8.13 -6.46 2.26
CA GLN A 250 9.58 -6.62 2.41
C GLN A 250 10.15 -5.59 3.38
N LEU A 251 9.71 -4.33 3.31
CA LEU A 251 10.08 -3.31 4.30
C LEU A 251 9.71 -3.74 5.73
N LEU A 252 8.50 -4.30 5.94
CA LEU A 252 8.11 -4.80 7.26
C LEU A 252 8.97 -5.99 7.73
N VAL A 253 9.44 -6.83 6.81
CA VAL A 253 10.41 -7.91 7.12
C VAL A 253 11.77 -7.34 7.51
N ASP A 254 12.26 -6.35 6.76
CA ASP A 254 13.55 -5.71 7.02
C ASP A 254 13.55 -4.97 8.37
N LEU A 255 12.41 -4.41 8.77
CA LEU A 255 12.17 -3.84 10.10
C LEU A 255 11.91 -4.89 11.19
N GLN A 256 12.00 -6.18 10.87
CA GLN A 256 11.77 -7.31 11.77
C GLN A 256 10.38 -7.35 12.42
N LEU A 257 9.37 -6.76 11.75
CA LEU A 257 7.98 -6.70 12.22
C LEU A 257 7.16 -7.98 11.93
N ASN A 258 7.75 -8.94 11.25
CA ASN A 258 7.18 -10.27 10.99
C ASN A 258 7.55 -11.31 12.06
N VAL A 259 8.50 -10.98 12.96
CA VAL A 259 8.99 -11.83 14.03
C VAL A 259 8.86 -11.13 15.39
N ASN A 260 8.74 -11.89 16.47
CA ASN A 260 8.52 -11.35 17.82
C ASN A 260 9.79 -10.76 18.49
N THR A 261 10.78 -10.34 17.73
CA THR A 261 12.06 -9.85 18.27
C THR A 261 11.99 -8.42 18.80
N THR A 262 11.20 -7.57 18.17
CA THR A 262 11.06 -6.15 18.51
C THR A 262 9.95 -5.87 19.52
N GLY A 263 9.19 -6.88 19.95
CA GLY A 263 7.99 -6.69 20.76
C GLY A 263 6.80 -6.10 20.01
N VAL A 264 6.98 -5.74 18.74
CA VAL A 264 5.95 -5.18 17.85
C VAL A 264 5.83 -6.06 16.62
N ARG A 265 4.62 -6.24 16.13
CA ARG A 265 4.30 -7.02 14.93
C ARG A 265 3.37 -6.23 14.02
N ALA A 266 3.62 -6.29 12.73
CA ALA A 266 2.70 -5.75 11.73
C ALA A 266 1.62 -6.77 11.37
N ALA A 267 0.38 -6.31 11.30
CA ALA A 267 -0.77 -7.03 10.75
C ALA A 267 -1.24 -6.26 9.51
N VAL A 268 -1.27 -6.93 8.38
CA VAL A 268 -1.74 -6.36 7.10
C VAL A 268 -2.92 -7.20 6.63
N ASP A 269 -4.07 -6.59 6.43
CA ASP A 269 -5.26 -7.27 5.91
C ASP A 269 -5.33 -7.18 4.39
N ASP A 270 -4.64 -8.10 3.74
CA ASP A 270 -4.57 -8.21 2.29
C ASP A 270 -5.47 -9.30 1.71
N ARG A 271 -6.37 -9.88 2.52
CA ARG A 271 -7.23 -11.01 2.13
C ARG A 271 -8.09 -10.69 0.91
N ILE A 272 -8.70 -9.51 0.87
CA ILE A 272 -9.54 -9.07 -0.25
C ILE A 272 -8.66 -8.91 -1.51
N MET A 273 -7.49 -8.32 -1.36
CA MET A 273 -6.55 -8.15 -2.45
C MET A 273 -6.09 -9.50 -3.02
N ILE A 274 -5.63 -10.42 -2.17
CA ILE A 274 -5.22 -11.76 -2.62
C ILE A 274 -6.38 -12.50 -3.29
N GLY A 275 -7.58 -12.41 -2.72
CA GLY A 275 -8.79 -13.06 -3.26
C GLY A 275 -9.21 -12.52 -4.63
N THR A 276 -8.99 -11.25 -4.91
CA THR A 276 -9.37 -10.60 -6.17
C THR A 276 -8.25 -10.63 -7.20
N VAL A 277 -7.05 -10.24 -6.82
CA VAL A 277 -5.91 -10.06 -7.72
C VAL A 277 -5.29 -11.41 -8.15
N SER A 278 -5.15 -12.36 -7.23
CA SER A 278 -4.51 -13.65 -7.53
C SER A 278 -5.20 -14.45 -8.63
N PRO A 279 -6.55 -14.56 -8.70
CA PRO A 279 -7.22 -15.21 -9.82
C PRO A 279 -6.99 -14.50 -11.15
N ILE A 280 -7.02 -13.17 -11.17
CA ILE A 280 -6.78 -12.38 -12.39
C ILE A 280 -5.35 -12.59 -12.89
N GLN A 281 -4.35 -12.51 -12.00
CA GLN A 281 -2.94 -12.78 -12.35
C GLN A 281 -2.73 -14.19 -12.90
N LYS A 282 -3.35 -15.21 -12.27
CA LYS A 282 -3.31 -16.59 -12.76
C LYS A 282 -3.95 -16.72 -14.13
N ASN A 283 -5.08 -16.05 -14.37
CA ASN A 283 -5.74 -16.04 -15.66
C ASN A 283 -4.83 -15.40 -16.73
N ILE A 284 -4.22 -14.25 -16.45
CA ILE A 284 -3.25 -13.61 -17.35
C ILE A 284 -2.06 -14.53 -17.64
N ALA A 285 -1.52 -15.20 -16.63
CA ALA A 285 -0.40 -16.13 -16.80
C ALA A 285 -0.79 -17.34 -17.68
N LEU A 286 -1.98 -17.89 -17.49
CA LEU A 286 -2.54 -18.96 -18.34
C LEU A 286 -2.76 -18.48 -19.78
N LEU A 287 -3.33 -17.27 -19.94
CA LEU A 287 -3.51 -16.68 -21.26
C LEU A 287 -2.17 -16.48 -21.96
N LYS A 288 -1.17 -15.91 -21.30
CA LYS A 288 0.18 -15.74 -21.86
C LYS A 288 0.84 -17.07 -22.23
N GLY A 289 0.71 -18.09 -21.39
CA GLY A 289 1.21 -19.43 -21.68
C GLY A 289 0.50 -20.09 -22.86
N LEU A 290 -0.83 -20.00 -22.92
CA LEU A 290 -1.62 -20.53 -24.03
C LEU A 290 -1.32 -19.80 -25.35
N HIS A 291 -1.02 -18.51 -25.29
CA HIS A 291 -0.65 -17.71 -26.45
C HIS A 291 0.59 -18.28 -27.17
N VAL A 292 1.63 -18.64 -26.42
CA VAL A 292 2.84 -19.27 -26.98
C VAL A 292 2.52 -20.63 -27.61
N PHE A 293 1.70 -21.45 -26.94
CA PHE A 293 1.24 -22.73 -27.47
C PHE A 293 0.46 -22.59 -28.78
N LEU A 294 -0.41 -21.58 -28.87
CA LEU A 294 -1.17 -21.30 -30.09
C LEU A 294 -0.28 -20.91 -31.27
N TYR A 295 0.81 -20.17 -31.09
CA TYR A 295 1.78 -19.91 -32.16
C TYR A 295 2.48 -21.19 -32.63
N ALA A 296 2.87 -22.05 -31.71
CA ALA A 296 3.45 -23.35 -32.07
C ALA A 296 2.47 -24.20 -32.91
N LEU A 297 1.16 -24.14 -32.59
CA LEU A 297 0.11 -24.82 -33.34
C LEU A 297 -0.06 -24.23 -34.74
N VAL A 298 0.06 -22.91 -34.92
CA VAL A 298 0.01 -22.26 -36.24
C VAL A 298 1.19 -22.71 -37.11
N VAL A 299 2.39 -22.79 -36.56
CA VAL A 299 3.57 -23.32 -37.26
C VAL A 299 3.31 -24.76 -37.74
N LEU A 300 2.77 -25.62 -36.87
CA LEU A 300 2.42 -27.00 -37.18
C LEU A 300 1.36 -27.08 -38.25
N MET A 301 0.33 -26.25 -38.20
CA MET A 301 -0.70 -26.19 -39.22
C MET A 301 -0.15 -25.76 -40.59
N GLY A 302 0.69 -24.75 -40.66
CA GLY A 302 1.40 -24.33 -41.87
C GLY A 302 2.24 -25.46 -42.44
N PHE A 303 2.98 -26.19 -41.60
CA PHE A 303 3.73 -27.35 -41.98
C PHE A 303 2.85 -28.47 -42.58
N LEU A 304 1.78 -28.87 -41.88
CA LEU A 304 0.87 -29.94 -42.31
C LEU A 304 0.18 -29.62 -43.61
N LEU A 305 -0.35 -28.39 -43.75
CA LEU A 305 -1.06 -27.97 -44.94
C LEU A 305 -0.13 -27.97 -46.16
N CYS A 306 1.06 -27.39 -46.04
CA CYS A 306 2.03 -27.40 -47.12
C CYS A 306 2.51 -28.82 -47.47
N PHE A 307 2.76 -29.67 -46.47
CA PHE A 307 3.20 -31.05 -46.66
C PHE A 307 2.16 -31.89 -47.38
N LEU A 308 0.86 -31.79 -47.00
CA LEU A 308 -0.24 -32.49 -47.63
C LEU A 308 -0.49 -32.01 -49.07
N THR A 309 -0.42 -30.70 -49.31
CA THR A 309 -0.53 -30.12 -50.64
C THR A 309 0.58 -30.57 -51.55
N ALA A 310 1.82 -30.52 -51.06
CA ALA A 310 3.01 -30.98 -51.80
C ALA A 310 2.94 -32.48 -52.11
N ARG A 311 2.43 -33.31 -51.17
CA ARG A 311 2.23 -34.73 -51.36
C ARG A 311 1.18 -35.04 -52.44
N GLY A 312 0.07 -34.29 -52.48
CA GLY A 312 -0.96 -34.43 -53.50
C GLY A 312 -0.48 -34.07 -54.91
N ARG A 313 0.47 -33.13 -55.02
CA ARG A 313 1.01 -32.62 -56.30
C ARG A 313 2.38 -33.17 -56.67
N LYS A 314 2.80 -34.28 -56.10
CA LYS A 314 4.11 -34.90 -56.38
C LYS A 314 4.37 -35.13 -57.86
N GLN A 315 3.35 -35.56 -58.61
CA GLN A 315 3.43 -35.83 -60.08
C GLN A 315 3.69 -34.53 -60.85
N GLU A 316 2.97 -33.44 -60.53
CA GLU A 316 3.16 -32.15 -61.20
C GLU A 316 4.59 -31.61 -60.95
N TYR A 317 5.09 -31.71 -59.75
CA TYR A 317 6.48 -31.30 -59.42
C TYR A 317 7.55 -32.16 -60.11
N ALA A 318 7.26 -33.44 -60.26
CA ALA A 318 8.15 -34.34 -61.00
C ALA A 318 8.19 -33.98 -62.51
N VAL A 319 7.04 -33.67 -63.15
CA VAL A 319 6.98 -33.23 -64.55
C VAL A 319 7.69 -31.89 -64.76
N MET A 320 7.48 -30.91 -63.88
CA MET A 320 8.19 -29.61 -63.94
C MET A 320 9.70 -29.78 -63.88
N ARG A 321 10.19 -30.69 -63.07
CA ARG A 321 11.63 -31.01 -62.98
C ARG A 321 12.16 -31.76 -64.21
N LEU A 322 11.34 -32.60 -64.82
CA LEU A 322 11.70 -33.25 -66.09
C LEU A 322 11.78 -32.25 -67.24
N LEU A 323 10.98 -31.18 -67.19
CA LEU A 323 10.99 -30.08 -68.17
C LEU A 323 12.18 -29.09 -67.93
N GLY A 324 13.09 -29.36 -66.96
CA GLY A 324 14.26 -28.58 -66.71
C GLY A 324 14.13 -27.49 -65.66
N GLU A 325 13.04 -27.37 -64.95
CA GLU A 325 12.90 -26.41 -63.86
C GLU A 325 13.87 -26.76 -62.68
N SER A 326 14.49 -25.73 -62.12
CA SER A 326 15.39 -25.93 -60.97
C SER A 326 14.60 -26.27 -59.71
N ARG A 327 15.26 -26.96 -58.77
CA ARG A 327 14.67 -27.26 -57.43
C ARG A 327 14.17 -26.02 -56.74
N ALA A 328 14.92 -24.93 -56.82
CA ALA A 328 14.60 -23.66 -56.19
C ALA A 328 13.30 -23.06 -56.82
N ALA A 329 13.14 -23.15 -58.13
CA ALA A 329 11.96 -22.63 -58.82
C ALA A 329 10.68 -23.37 -58.37
N VAL A 330 10.72 -24.71 -58.29
CA VAL A 330 9.58 -25.52 -57.81
C VAL A 330 9.23 -25.21 -56.35
N THR A 331 10.26 -25.05 -55.49
CA THR A 331 10.06 -24.70 -54.07
C THR A 331 9.44 -23.31 -53.95
N MET A 332 9.91 -22.34 -54.75
CA MET A 332 9.37 -20.97 -54.74
C MET A 332 7.90 -20.94 -55.18
N LYS A 333 7.50 -21.71 -56.17
CA LYS A 333 6.10 -21.82 -56.58
C LYS A 333 5.21 -22.34 -55.43
N ALA A 334 5.68 -23.39 -54.72
CA ALA A 334 4.97 -23.93 -53.57
C ALA A 334 4.85 -22.89 -52.43
N ILE A 335 5.92 -22.10 -52.16
CA ILE A 335 5.87 -21.05 -51.14
C ILE A 335 4.92 -19.93 -51.51
N VAL A 336 4.92 -19.48 -52.78
CA VAL A 336 4.01 -18.43 -53.26
C VAL A 336 2.52 -18.86 -53.10
N GLU A 337 2.20 -20.12 -53.42
CA GLU A 337 0.84 -20.64 -53.16
C GLU A 337 0.49 -20.57 -51.67
N GLN A 338 1.40 -20.89 -50.78
CA GLN A 338 1.15 -20.79 -49.31
C GLN A 338 0.98 -19.34 -48.84
N ILE A 339 1.72 -18.40 -49.42
CA ILE A 339 1.56 -16.96 -49.14
C ILE A 339 0.14 -16.51 -49.54
N ILE A 340 -0.34 -16.93 -50.71
CA ILE A 340 -1.71 -16.57 -51.16
C ILE A 340 -2.76 -17.18 -50.23
N LEU A 341 -2.62 -18.44 -49.85
CA LEU A 341 -3.52 -19.11 -48.92
C LEU A 341 -3.53 -18.45 -47.56
N CYS A 342 -2.35 -18.06 -47.06
CA CYS A 342 -2.18 -17.31 -45.80
C CYS A 342 -2.90 -15.96 -45.87
N ALA A 343 -2.70 -15.20 -46.94
CA ALA A 343 -3.37 -13.92 -47.14
C ALA A 343 -4.93 -14.03 -47.20
N ILE A 344 -5.44 -15.05 -47.88
CA ILE A 344 -6.88 -15.34 -47.92
C ILE A 344 -7.39 -15.70 -46.52
N GLY A 345 -6.66 -16.56 -45.79
CA GLY A 345 -7.02 -16.97 -44.43
C GLY A 345 -7.03 -15.80 -43.44
N ILE A 346 -6.04 -14.92 -43.53
CA ILE A 346 -5.99 -13.69 -42.71
C ILE A 346 -7.14 -12.76 -43.09
N GLY A 347 -7.40 -12.57 -44.38
CA GLY A 347 -8.52 -11.75 -44.85
C GLY A 347 -9.87 -12.23 -44.33
N LEU A 348 -10.14 -13.52 -44.40
CA LEU A 348 -11.34 -14.13 -43.82
C LEU A 348 -11.40 -13.98 -42.30
N GLY A 349 -10.27 -14.12 -41.64
CA GLY A 349 -10.15 -13.89 -40.17
C GLY A 349 -10.52 -12.46 -39.77
N ILE A 350 -10.02 -11.46 -40.53
CA ILE A 350 -10.34 -10.04 -40.30
C ILE A 350 -11.84 -9.78 -40.54
N VAL A 351 -12.43 -10.34 -41.64
CA VAL A 351 -13.86 -10.19 -41.90
C VAL A 351 -14.69 -10.82 -40.78
N ALA A 352 -14.33 -12.00 -40.31
CA ALA A 352 -14.99 -12.63 -39.17
C ALA A 352 -14.93 -11.78 -37.89
N MET A 353 -13.80 -11.11 -37.63
CA MET A 353 -13.67 -10.19 -36.49
C MET A 353 -14.60 -8.98 -36.63
N LEU A 354 -14.82 -8.44 -37.85
CA LEU A 354 -15.71 -7.31 -38.05
C LEU A 354 -17.21 -7.66 -37.87
N ILE A 355 -17.54 -8.93 -38.01
CA ILE A 355 -18.92 -9.43 -37.84
C ILE A 355 -19.23 -9.67 -36.35
N ILE A 356 -18.23 -10.00 -35.53
CA ILE A 356 -18.42 -10.24 -34.09
C ILE A 356 -18.47 -8.89 -33.39
N PRO A 357 -19.59 -8.47 -32.78
CA PRO A 357 -19.70 -7.19 -32.08
C PRO A 357 -18.92 -7.26 -30.77
N TYR A 358 -17.62 -7.04 -30.83
CA TYR A 358 -16.78 -6.91 -29.62
C TYR A 358 -16.65 -5.44 -29.24
N LYS A 359 -16.66 -5.15 -27.95
CA LYS A 359 -16.81 -3.81 -27.37
C LYS A 359 -15.68 -2.82 -27.69
N ARG A 360 -14.57 -3.24 -28.30
CA ARG A 360 -13.40 -2.36 -28.53
C ARG A 360 -12.82 -2.51 -29.94
N ALA A 361 -12.69 -1.37 -30.61
CA ALA A 361 -12.06 -1.26 -31.94
C ALA A 361 -10.52 -1.48 -31.90
N ASP A 362 -9.88 -1.31 -30.76
CA ASP A 362 -8.42 -1.31 -30.61
C ASP A 362 -7.81 -2.72 -30.48
N TRP A 363 -8.58 -3.77 -30.62
CA TRP A 363 -8.15 -5.17 -30.52
C TRP A 363 -7.32 -5.67 -31.70
N PHE A 364 -7.29 -4.90 -32.77
CA PHE A 364 -6.53 -5.24 -33.96
C PHE A 364 -5.11 -4.70 -33.85
N SER A 365 -4.16 -5.55 -33.47
CA SER A 365 -2.76 -5.21 -33.58
C SER A 365 -2.20 -5.75 -34.89
N ALA A 366 -1.64 -4.87 -35.72
CA ALA A 366 -0.99 -5.25 -36.96
C ALA A 366 0.16 -6.22 -36.69
N ASP A 367 0.82 -6.07 -35.55
CA ASP A 367 1.93 -6.93 -35.12
C ASP A 367 1.50 -8.38 -34.89
N ALA A 368 0.29 -8.61 -34.32
CA ALA A 368 -0.25 -9.96 -34.17
C ALA A 368 -0.53 -10.64 -35.50
N VAL A 369 -1.02 -9.89 -36.49
CA VAL A 369 -1.26 -10.39 -37.83
C VAL A 369 0.04 -10.80 -38.51
N ILE A 370 1.06 -9.93 -38.45
CA ILE A 370 2.39 -10.19 -39.00
C ILE A 370 3.01 -11.41 -38.34
N LEU A 371 2.89 -11.54 -37.03
CA LEU A 371 3.45 -12.66 -36.29
C LEU A 371 2.79 -13.99 -36.63
N VAL A 372 1.46 -14.02 -36.72
CA VAL A 372 0.69 -15.21 -37.16
C VAL A 372 1.07 -15.61 -38.59
N ALA A 373 1.19 -14.64 -39.53
CA ALA A 373 1.63 -14.89 -40.88
C ALA A 373 3.04 -15.45 -40.93
N ALA A 374 3.97 -14.87 -40.17
CA ALA A 374 5.35 -15.33 -40.08
C ALA A 374 5.45 -16.76 -39.53
N CYS A 375 4.74 -17.08 -38.46
CA CYS A 375 4.69 -18.42 -37.89
C CYS A 375 4.16 -19.46 -38.91
N TYR A 376 3.07 -19.14 -39.59
CA TYR A 376 2.52 -20.01 -40.64
C TYR A 376 3.52 -20.25 -41.76
N LEU A 377 4.15 -19.18 -42.27
CA LEU A 377 5.12 -19.28 -43.38
C LEU A 377 6.38 -20.03 -43.00
N VAL A 378 6.85 -19.93 -41.75
CA VAL A 378 7.99 -20.75 -41.26
C VAL A 378 7.63 -22.23 -41.31
N GLY A 379 6.44 -22.60 -40.85
CA GLY A 379 5.96 -23.98 -40.95
C GLY A 379 5.85 -24.46 -42.41
N ALA A 380 5.25 -23.66 -43.28
CA ALA A 380 5.07 -23.94 -44.68
C ALA A 380 6.42 -24.07 -45.44
N ALA A 381 7.35 -23.15 -45.17
CA ALA A 381 8.69 -23.19 -45.80
C ALA A 381 9.49 -24.44 -45.40
N SER A 382 9.42 -24.85 -44.14
CA SER A 382 10.07 -26.07 -43.64
C SER A 382 9.53 -27.34 -44.33
N ALA A 383 8.19 -27.40 -44.52
CA ALA A 383 7.55 -28.51 -45.25
C ALA A 383 7.88 -28.50 -46.76
N ALA A 384 7.92 -27.32 -47.41
CA ALA A 384 8.28 -27.20 -48.82
C ALA A 384 9.72 -27.67 -49.06
N LEU A 385 10.68 -27.28 -48.21
CA LEU A 385 12.06 -27.73 -48.27
C LEU A 385 12.18 -29.25 -48.10
N MET A 386 11.39 -29.85 -47.24
CA MET A 386 11.38 -31.29 -47.01
C MET A 386 10.77 -32.06 -48.19
N SER A 387 9.68 -31.52 -48.75
CA SER A 387 8.94 -32.18 -49.84
C SER A 387 9.68 -32.22 -51.19
N VAL A 388 10.52 -31.21 -51.47
CA VAL A 388 11.29 -31.13 -52.74
C VAL A 388 12.55 -32.02 -52.72
N ARG A 389 12.91 -32.57 -51.55
CA ARG A 389 14.05 -33.57 -51.46
C ARG A 389 13.69 -34.97 -51.96
N VAL A 390 12.43 -35.21 -52.34
CA VAL A 390 12.00 -36.50 -52.83
C VAL A 390 12.67 -36.79 -54.21
N ASP A 391 13.26 -37.98 -54.33
CA ASP A 391 14.00 -38.40 -55.51
C ASP A 391 13.01 -38.69 -56.65
N VAL A 392 13.17 -37.99 -57.79
CA VAL A 392 12.31 -38.11 -58.99
C VAL A 392 12.32 -39.54 -59.51
N MET A 393 13.43 -40.26 -59.39
CA MET A 393 13.58 -41.67 -59.86
C MET A 393 12.75 -42.65 -59.03
N SER A 394 12.48 -42.37 -57.75
CA SER A 394 11.66 -43.27 -56.93
C SER A 394 10.15 -43.18 -57.28
N ILE A 395 9.68 -42.02 -57.73
CA ILE A 395 8.29 -41.80 -58.11
C ILE A 395 7.92 -42.47 -59.46
N LEU A 396 8.91 -42.57 -60.33
CA LEU A 396 8.72 -43.25 -61.64
C LEU A 396 8.74 -44.79 -61.52
N ARG A 397 9.47 -45.29 -60.53
CA ARG A 397 9.56 -46.74 -60.28
C ARG A 397 8.36 -47.33 -59.52
N ASP A 398 7.62 -46.54 -58.77
CA ASP A 398 6.40 -47.00 -58.07
C ASP A 398 5.17 -47.15 -59.00
N LYS A 399 5.32 -46.98 -60.30
CA LYS A 399 4.25 -47.12 -61.32
C LYS A 399 4.46 -48.32 -62.27
N GLU A 400 5.56 -49.05 -62.13
CA GLU A 400 5.73 -50.36 -62.77
C GLU A 400 5.38 -51.48 -61.77
#